data_fa789c90e16bc2407bea4eb62567a6a1
#
_entry.id   fa789c90e16bc2407bea4eb62567a6a1
#
_cell.length_a   1.000
_cell.length_b   1.000
_cell.length_c   1.000
_cell.angle_alpha   90.00
_cell.angle_beta   90.00
_cell.angle_gamma   90.00
#
_symmetry.space_group_name_H-M   'P 1'
#
loop_
_entity.id
_entity.type
_entity.pdbx_description
1 polymer ?
#
loop_
_entity_poly.entity_id
_entity_poly.type
_entity_poly.pdbx_seq_one_letter_code
_entity_poly.pdbx_strand_id
1 'polypeptide(L)'
;MNKKRLVFILGNLTAFGPFITDFYLPCLPELTAYFGGSASLIQLSLTAGMLGLAAGQLLVGPVTDKYGRQRPLLWCLLLFVLATAGCMLSTRISAFILFRLLQGLTGAAGLVISKAIIADSFTGQDVARYFAVLAAVQGVAPIVAPVVGGVAFSLTSWQGTFAVLGIWALGLLAVCRRMPESLAEKDRLQMPVWKTFRCYVPVVTNGKYLVMNLLQSFSAAALIAYISASPFIFQQHFGLTPLQYSICFAGNALGLVVGSSVVMKIRRLSSATPWCSVGLFVTGLLMSVALWLEWPFVLFELVLIPMLFCVGMITPVGITLALNSVTEHRGIASALLGALPFLFGGIVAPLTGLGDMIRSMTTLVLLCSVICLGLYLCSRRWDYSAP
;
A
#
# COMPACT_ATOMS: atom_id res chain seq x y z
N MET A 1 10.36 11.37 25.97
CA MET A 1 9.48 12.07 25.00
C MET A 1 8.03 11.89 25.44
N ASN A 2 7.16 12.91 25.28
CA ASN A 2 5.74 12.78 25.62
C ASN A 2 5.06 11.73 24.69
N LYS A 3 4.22 10.84 25.27
CA LYS A 3 3.49 9.77 24.55
C LYS A 3 2.72 10.30 23.32
N LYS A 4 2.02 11.44 23.46
CA LYS A 4 1.26 12.05 22.35
C LYS A 4 2.17 12.46 21.18
N ARG A 5 3.34 13.06 21.49
CA ARG A 5 4.32 13.46 20.49
C ARG A 5 4.93 12.25 19.77
N LEU A 6 5.23 11.18 20.52
CA LEU A 6 5.72 9.93 19.92
C LEU A 6 4.71 9.38 18.94
N VAL A 7 3.43 9.20 19.34
CA VAL A 7 2.37 8.66 18.48
C VAL A 7 2.13 9.52 17.24
N PHE A 8 2.21 10.85 17.37
CA PHE A 8 2.11 11.77 16.22
C PHE A 8 3.24 11.54 15.21
N ILE A 9 4.49 11.38 15.67
CA ILE A 9 5.64 11.09 14.80
C ILE A 9 5.46 9.73 14.10
N LEU A 10 5.07 8.70 14.85
CA LEU A 10 4.85 7.35 14.33
C LEU A 10 3.70 7.32 13.31
N GLY A 11 2.64 8.10 13.53
CA GLY A 11 1.57 8.29 12.56
C GLY A 11 2.07 8.88 11.24
N ASN A 12 2.89 9.95 11.31
CA ASN A 12 3.50 10.53 10.10
C ASN A 12 4.43 9.54 9.38
N LEU A 13 5.23 8.75 10.10
CA LEU A 13 6.07 7.70 9.51
C LEU A 13 5.21 6.61 8.83
N THR A 14 4.08 6.26 9.43
CA THR A 14 3.15 5.26 8.88
C THR A 14 2.47 5.73 7.59
N ALA A 15 2.24 7.03 7.44
CA ALA A 15 1.66 7.61 6.23
C ALA A 15 2.59 7.53 5.00
N PHE A 16 3.89 7.26 5.18
CA PHE A 16 4.86 7.20 4.07
C PHE A 16 4.47 6.23 2.96
N GLY A 17 3.92 5.04 3.30
CA GLY A 17 3.54 4.05 2.29
C GLY A 17 2.61 4.61 1.21
N PRO A 18 1.39 5.04 1.57
CA PRO A 18 0.46 5.67 0.64
C PRO A 18 1.01 6.94 -0.03
N PHE A 19 1.79 7.76 0.67
CA PHE A 19 2.38 8.94 0.07
C PHE A 19 3.45 8.60 -0.97
N ILE A 20 4.19 7.50 -0.84
CA ILE A 20 5.14 7.05 -1.87
C ILE A 20 4.39 6.59 -3.13
N THR A 21 3.24 5.93 -2.98
CA THR A 21 2.48 5.38 -4.11
C THR A 21 1.52 6.38 -4.74
N ASP A 22 0.76 7.12 -3.93
CA ASP A 22 -0.44 7.81 -4.38
C ASP A 22 -0.23 9.32 -4.57
N PHE A 23 0.78 9.91 -3.91
CA PHE A 23 1.01 11.36 -3.91
C PHE A 23 1.34 11.93 -5.29
N TYR A 24 2.03 11.18 -6.15
CA TYR A 24 2.44 11.64 -7.48
C TYR A 24 1.55 11.09 -8.61
N LEU A 25 0.49 10.31 -8.30
CA LEU A 25 -0.42 9.78 -9.32
C LEU A 25 -0.97 10.86 -10.26
N PRO A 26 -1.38 12.05 -9.78
CA PRO A 26 -1.85 13.11 -10.68
C PRO A 26 -0.84 13.56 -11.72
N CYS A 27 0.47 13.35 -11.45
CA CYS A 27 1.56 13.74 -12.35
C CYS A 27 1.86 12.69 -13.45
N LEU A 28 1.32 11.47 -13.38
CA LEU A 28 1.70 10.38 -14.30
C LEU A 28 1.52 10.72 -15.79
N PRO A 29 0.43 11.38 -16.23
CA PRO A 29 0.29 11.78 -17.63
C PRO A 29 1.38 12.77 -18.07
N GLU A 30 1.73 13.76 -17.24
CA GLU A 30 2.79 14.73 -17.53
C GLU A 30 4.18 14.07 -17.53
N LEU A 31 4.45 13.17 -16.59
CA LEU A 31 5.69 12.39 -16.56
C LEU A 31 5.86 11.53 -17.82
N THR A 32 4.76 10.98 -18.35
CA THR A 32 4.77 10.24 -19.61
C THR A 32 5.22 11.14 -20.77
N ALA A 33 4.68 12.36 -20.84
CA ALA A 33 5.08 13.35 -21.85
C ALA A 33 6.53 13.83 -21.64
N TYR A 34 6.94 14.09 -20.40
CA TYR A 34 8.28 14.57 -20.07
C TYR A 34 9.37 13.57 -20.46
N PHE A 35 9.21 12.30 -20.17
CA PHE A 35 10.20 11.27 -20.49
C PHE A 35 10.04 10.72 -21.93
N GLY A 36 9.04 11.14 -22.68
CA GLY A 36 8.80 10.69 -24.07
C GLY A 36 8.53 9.19 -24.19
N GLY A 37 7.94 8.58 -23.16
CA GLY A 37 7.70 7.15 -23.06
C GLY A 37 6.23 6.74 -23.23
N SER A 38 5.97 5.44 -23.12
CA SER A 38 4.61 4.91 -23.03
C SER A 38 4.07 4.98 -21.58
N ALA A 39 2.74 4.91 -21.43
CA ALA A 39 2.11 4.81 -20.12
C ALA A 39 2.64 3.60 -19.31
N SER A 40 2.89 2.47 -19.97
CA SER A 40 3.50 1.29 -19.34
C SER A 40 4.89 1.57 -18.76
N LEU A 41 5.73 2.33 -19.47
CA LEU A 41 7.07 2.70 -18.98
C LEU A 41 7.00 3.59 -17.73
N ILE A 42 6.09 4.56 -17.69
CA ILE A 42 5.96 5.40 -16.50
C ILE A 42 5.33 4.62 -15.33
N GLN A 43 4.42 3.70 -15.60
CA GLN A 43 3.86 2.80 -14.58
C GLN A 43 4.90 1.87 -13.96
N LEU A 44 6.02 1.56 -14.66
CA LEU A 44 7.18 0.88 -14.04
C LEU A 44 7.78 1.68 -12.88
N SER A 45 7.62 3.00 -12.84
CA SER A 45 8.04 3.81 -11.70
C SER A 45 7.17 3.55 -10.46
N LEU A 46 5.88 3.32 -10.64
CA LEU A 46 4.97 2.88 -9.57
C LEU A 46 5.34 1.47 -9.12
N THR A 47 5.52 0.56 -10.07
CA THR A 47 6.02 -0.80 -9.81
C THR A 47 7.30 -0.79 -8.98
N ALA A 48 8.30 -0.02 -9.38
CA ALA A 48 9.58 0.07 -8.67
C ALA A 48 9.41 0.56 -7.22
N GLY A 49 8.59 1.60 -7.01
CA GLY A 49 8.24 2.06 -5.67
C GLY A 49 7.58 0.98 -4.82
N MET A 50 6.64 0.23 -5.40
CA MET A 50 5.93 -0.85 -4.71
C MET A 50 6.82 -2.05 -4.42
N LEU A 51 7.66 -2.47 -5.39
CA LEU A 51 8.64 -3.54 -5.16
C LEU A 51 9.66 -3.13 -4.09
N GLY A 52 10.07 -1.85 -4.09
CA GLY A 52 10.88 -1.27 -3.03
C GLY A 52 10.19 -1.39 -1.66
N LEU A 53 8.92 -0.98 -1.56
CA LEU A 53 8.12 -1.11 -0.34
C LEU A 53 7.99 -2.56 0.11
N ALA A 54 7.72 -3.49 -0.80
CA ALA A 54 7.62 -4.91 -0.50
C ALA A 54 8.94 -5.47 0.05
N ALA A 55 10.05 -5.24 -0.64
CA ALA A 55 11.37 -5.67 -0.20
C ALA A 55 11.76 -5.02 1.13
N GLY A 56 11.50 -3.72 1.28
CA GLY A 56 11.78 -2.99 2.50
C GLY A 56 11.02 -3.53 3.71
N GLN A 57 9.74 -3.90 3.56
CA GLN A 57 8.98 -4.49 4.65
C GLN A 57 9.56 -5.84 5.12
N LEU A 58 10.15 -6.62 4.23
CA LEU A 58 10.78 -7.89 4.58
C LEU A 58 12.16 -7.70 5.21
N LEU A 59 12.92 -6.70 4.76
CA LEU A 59 14.31 -6.47 5.17
C LEU A 59 14.45 -5.61 6.43
N VAL A 60 13.64 -4.57 6.55
CA VAL A 60 13.77 -3.57 7.62
C VAL A 60 13.51 -4.18 8.99
N GLY A 61 12.52 -5.08 9.13
CA GLY A 61 12.20 -5.74 10.39
C GLY A 61 13.45 -6.37 11.04
N PRO A 62 14.03 -7.41 10.43
CA PRO A 62 15.22 -8.08 10.96
C PRO A 62 16.44 -7.16 11.16
N VAL A 63 16.61 -6.14 10.29
CA VAL A 63 17.69 -5.16 10.45
C VAL A 63 17.50 -4.33 11.72
N THR A 64 16.27 -3.85 11.95
CA THR A 64 15.98 -3.03 13.13
C THR A 64 15.93 -3.84 14.43
N ASP A 65 15.58 -5.13 14.36
CA ASP A 65 15.67 -6.04 15.50
C ASP A 65 17.12 -6.28 15.93
N LYS A 66 18.07 -6.20 14.99
CA LYS A 66 19.50 -6.39 15.27
C LYS A 66 20.21 -5.11 15.72
N TYR A 67 19.99 -4.00 15.02
CA TYR A 67 20.76 -2.76 15.21
C TYR A 67 20.04 -1.70 16.04
N GLY A 68 18.84 -1.99 16.56
CA GLY A 68 17.95 -1.05 17.21
C GLY A 68 17.03 -0.33 16.22
N ARG A 69 16.06 0.43 16.69
CA ARG A 69 15.02 1.07 15.88
C ARG A 69 15.48 2.40 15.29
N GLN A 70 16.13 3.23 16.12
CA GLN A 70 16.44 4.62 15.77
C GLN A 70 17.47 4.74 14.64
N ARG A 71 18.63 4.05 14.76
CA ARG A 71 19.72 4.20 13.78
C ARG A 71 19.29 3.78 12.35
N PRO A 72 18.70 2.59 12.13
CA PRO A 72 18.23 2.21 10.80
C PRO A 72 17.14 3.16 10.27
N LEU A 73 16.24 3.67 11.14
CA LEU A 73 15.23 4.65 10.73
C LEU A 73 15.88 5.92 10.16
N LEU A 74 16.88 6.47 10.84
CA LEU A 74 17.58 7.69 10.40
C LEU A 74 18.30 7.47 9.07
N TRP A 75 18.97 6.34 8.88
CA TRP A 75 19.61 6.00 7.62
C TRP A 75 18.58 5.83 6.49
N CYS A 76 17.48 5.14 6.74
CA CYS A 76 16.42 4.99 5.76
C CYS A 76 15.79 6.34 5.38
N LEU A 77 15.52 7.23 6.35
CA LEU A 77 15.00 8.56 6.06
C LEU A 77 16.00 9.42 5.26
N LEU A 78 17.29 9.36 5.58
CA LEU A 78 18.32 10.06 4.81
C LEU A 78 18.38 9.55 3.36
N LEU A 79 18.44 8.24 3.18
CA LEU A 79 18.45 7.61 1.85
C LEU A 79 17.15 7.89 1.08
N PHE A 80 16.01 7.97 1.77
CA PHE A 80 14.74 8.37 1.17
C PHE A 80 14.78 9.79 0.61
N VAL A 81 15.35 10.74 1.38
CA VAL A 81 15.54 12.14 0.92
C VAL A 81 16.44 12.18 -0.30
N LEU A 82 17.57 11.44 -0.28
CA LEU A 82 18.49 11.38 -1.42
C LEU A 82 17.82 10.73 -2.66
N ALA A 83 17.06 9.66 -2.47
CA ALA A 83 16.30 9.02 -3.55
C ALA A 83 15.23 9.98 -4.12
N THR A 84 14.54 10.73 -3.25
CA THR A 84 13.56 11.74 -3.68
C THR A 84 14.20 12.86 -4.48
N ALA A 85 15.36 13.36 -4.05
CA ALA A 85 16.14 14.33 -4.82
C ALA A 85 16.61 13.75 -6.17
N GLY A 86 17.00 12.46 -6.17
CA GLY A 86 17.32 11.73 -7.40
C GLY A 86 16.14 11.63 -8.37
N CYS A 87 14.91 11.39 -7.85
CA CYS A 87 13.71 11.44 -8.68
C CYS A 87 13.53 12.83 -9.33
N MET A 88 13.64 13.90 -8.56
CA MET A 88 13.48 15.28 -9.05
C MET A 88 14.49 15.66 -10.14
N LEU A 89 15.73 15.20 -10.02
CA LEU A 89 16.83 15.53 -10.91
C LEU A 89 16.95 14.57 -12.11
N SER A 90 16.09 13.55 -12.19
CA SER A 90 16.14 12.55 -13.26
C SER A 90 15.72 13.13 -14.59
N THR A 91 16.59 13.00 -15.58
CA THR A 91 16.35 13.36 -16.99
C THR A 91 16.05 12.11 -17.86
N ARG A 92 16.28 10.92 -17.31
CA ARG A 92 16.04 9.62 -17.99
C ARG A 92 15.09 8.78 -17.15
N ILE A 93 14.14 8.14 -17.81
CA ILE A 93 13.14 7.27 -17.16
C ILE A 93 13.78 6.14 -16.33
N SER A 94 14.89 5.54 -16.82
CA SER A 94 15.60 4.49 -16.09
C SER A 94 16.17 4.95 -14.75
N ALA A 95 16.74 6.17 -14.70
CA ALA A 95 17.22 6.76 -13.44
C ALA A 95 16.02 7.04 -12.49
N PHE A 96 14.95 7.60 -13.02
CA PHE A 96 13.72 7.85 -12.25
C PHE A 96 13.19 6.55 -11.63
N ILE A 97 13.06 5.47 -12.40
CA ILE A 97 12.62 4.15 -11.92
C ILE A 97 13.54 3.62 -10.82
N LEU A 98 14.87 3.74 -10.98
CA LEU A 98 15.83 3.31 -9.97
C LEU A 98 15.67 4.09 -8.66
N PHE A 99 15.54 5.41 -8.72
CA PHE A 99 15.32 6.22 -7.53
C PHE A 99 13.95 5.95 -6.89
N ARG A 100 12.91 5.62 -7.66
CA ARG A 100 11.62 5.17 -7.14
C ARG A 100 11.73 3.85 -6.37
N LEU A 101 12.52 2.89 -6.86
CA LEU A 101 12.81 1.64 -6.15
C LEU A 101 13.48 1.92 -4.80
N LEU A 102 14.52 2.76 -4.78
CA LEU A 102 15.23 3.16 -3.56
C LEU A 102 14.32 3.92 -2.59
N GLN A 103 13.47 4.80 -3.11
CA GLN A 103 12.48 5.53 -2.33
C GLN A 103 11.48 4.59 -1.66
N GLY A 104 10.96 3.59 -2.37
CA GLY A 104 10.09 2.56 -1.80
C GLY A 104 10.79 1.73 -0.73
N LEU A 105 12.00 1.22 -1.04
CA LEU A 105 12.79 0.39 -0.13
C LEU A 105 13.06 1.09 1.21
N THR A 106 13.46 2.34 1.15
CA THR A 106 13.80 3.13 2.35
C THR A 106 12.57 3.66 3.06
N GLY A 107 11.50 4.01 2.32
CA GLY A 107 10.25 4.47 2.90
C GLY A 107 9.47 3.40 3.67
N ALA A 108 9.69 2.12 3.34
CA ALA A 108 9.11 1.01 4.11
C ALA A 108 9.51 1.02 5.59
N ALA A 109 10.65 1.63 5.93
CA ALA A 109 11.10 1.78 7.31
C ALA A 109 10.08 2.55 8.17
N GLY A 110 9.41 3.55 7.62
CA GLY A 110 8.35 4.27 8.32
C GLY A 110 7.20 3.37 8.76
N LEU A 111 6.76 2.46 7.88
CA LEU A 111 5.67 1.52 8.13
C LEU A 111 6.05 0.45 9.17
N VAL A 112 7.25 -0.14 9.03
CA VAL A 112 7.70 -1.27 9.86
C VAL A 112 8.11 -0.79 11.25
N ILE A 113 8.95 0.24 11.32
CA ILE A 113 9.55 0.71 12.58
C ILE A 113 8.50 1.39 13.46
N SER A 114 7.51 2.09 12.88
CA SER A 114 6.42 2.69 13.67
C SER A 114 5.67 1.65 14.49
N LYS A 115 5.35 0.50 13.88
CA LYS A 115 4.67 -0.60 14.56
C LYS A 115 5.56 -1.23 15.63
N ALA A 116 6.84 -1.43 15.32
CA ALA A 116 7.82 -1.99 16.25
C ALA A 116 7.99 -1.09 17.49
N ILE A 117 8.16 0.23 17.33
CA ILE A 117 8.29 1.18 18.43
C ILE A 117 7.05 1.18 19.34
N ILE A 118 5.83 1.04 18.78
CA ILE A 118 4.63 0.90 19.60
C ILE A 118 4.69 -0.37 20.45
N ALA A 119 5.06 -1.50 19.84
CA ALA A 119 5.19 -2.76 20.55
C ALA A 119 6.27 -2.71 21.67
N ASP A 120 7.39 -2.02 21.42
CA ASP A 120 8.49 -1.87 22.36
C ASP A 120 8.18 -0.88 23.51
N SER A 121 7.37 0.17 23.23
CA SER A 121 7.22 1.33 24.14
C SER A 121 5.94 1.31 24.98
N PHE A 122 4.97 0.48 24.64
CA PHE A 122 3.67 0.42 25.29
C PHE A 122 3.29 -0.99 25.71
N THR A 123 2.39 -1.13 26.68
CA THR A 123 1.90 -2.41 27.20
C THR A 123 0.39 -2.42 27.34
N GLY A 124 -0.22 -3.61 27.41
CA GLY A 124 -1.64 -3.78 27.66
C GLY A 124 -2.55 -3.09 26.63
N GLN A 125 -3.56 -2.38 27.10
CA GLN A 125 -4.54 -1.70 26.25
C GLN A 125 -3.97 -0.54 25.41
N ASP A 126 -2.89 0.12 25.88
CA ASP A 126 -2.24 1.20 25.14
C ASP A 126 -1.69 0.72 23.81
N VAL A 127 -1.15 -0.50 23.72
CA VAL A 127 -0.68 -1.10 22.46
C VAL A 127 -1.80 -1.16 21.43
N ALA A 128 -2.92 -1.78 21.80
CA ALA A 128 -4.08 -1.90 20.91
C ALA A 128 -4.60 -0.53 20.46
N ARG A 129 -4.68 0.44 21.39
CA ARG A 129 -5.11 1.81 21.11
C ARG A 129 -4.22 2.50 20.08
N TYR A 130 -2.90 2.42 20.23
CA TYR A 130 -1.97 3.11 19.32
C TYR A 130 -1.80 2.39 17.99
N PHE A 131 -1.92 1.06 17.94
CA PHE A 131 -2.06 0.34 16.68
C PHE A 131 -3.32 0.77 15.91
N ALA A 132 -4.45 0.97 16.60
CA ALA A 132 -5.66 1.50 15.97
C ALA A 132 -5.46 2.90 15.38
N VAL A 133 -4.68 3.77 16.06
CA VAL A 133 -4.32 5.09 15.52
C VAL A 133 -3.49 4.95 14.24
N LEU A 134 -2.47 4.08 14.22
CA LEU A 134 -1.68 3.86 13.00
C LEU A 134 -2.54 3.28 11.86
N ALA A 135 -3.46 2.37 12.17
CA ALA A 135 -4.40 1.82 11.20
C ALA A 135 -5.32 2.90 10.63
N ALA A 136 -5.83 3.81 11.48
CA ALA A 136 -6.62 4.95 11.03
C ALA A 136 -5.82 5.88 10.08
N VAL A 137 -4.56 6.16 10.40
CA VAL A 137 -3.66 6.92 9.53
C VAL A 137 -3.47 6.21 8.18
N GLN A 138 -3.23 4.89 8.18
CA GLN A 138 -3.10 4.11 6.95
C GLN A 138 -4.39 4.11 6.10
N GLY A 139 -5.56 4.17 6.73
CA GLY A 139 -6.86 4.28 6.03
C GLY A 139 -7.12 5.67 5.44
N VAL A 140 -6.67 6.74 6.13
CA VAL A 140 -6.88 8.13 5.70
C VAL A 140 -5.81 8.58 4.69
N ALA A 141 -4.59 8.09 4.81
CA ALA A 141 -3.47 8.52 3.97
C ALA A 141 -3.71 8.36 2.46
N PRO A 142 -4.32 7.27 1.93
CA PRO A 142 -4.66 7.15 0.51
C PRO A 142 -5.70 8.17 0.03
N ILE A 143 -6.51 8.74 0.94
CA ILE A 143 -7.45 9.82 0.63
C ILE A 143 -6.70 11.14 0.51
N VAL A 144 -5.82 11.42 1.47
CA VAL A 144 -5.11 12.70 1.59
C VAL A 144 -3.97 12.82 0.58
N ALA A 145 -3.22 11.72 0.34
CA ALA A 145 -2.02 11.75 -0.48
C ALA A 145 -2.26 12.28 -1.92
N PRO A 146 -3.21 11.76 -2.72
CA PRO A 146 -3.42 12.26 -4.06
C PRO A 146 -4.02 13.68 -4.10
N VAL A 147 -4.81 14.08 -3.07
CA VAL A 147 -5.35 15.44 -2.99
C VAL A 147 -4.23 16.45 -2.75
N VAL A 148 -3.37 16.19 -1.75
CA VAL A 148 -2.23 17.07 -1.47
C VAL A 148 -1.23 17.04 -2.63
N GLY A 149 -1.04 15.87 -3.25
CA GLY A 149 -0.23 15.72 -4.45
C GLY A 149 -0.78 16.50 -5.65
N GLY A 150 -2.09 16.43 -5.90
CA GLY A 150 -2.75 17.18 -6.96
C GLY A 150 -2.69 18.70 -6.76
N VAL A 151 -2.84 19.16 -5.52
CA VAL A 151 -2.64 20.58 -5.16
C VAL A 151 -1.19 20.99 -5.36
N ALA A 152 -0.22 20.22 -4.86
CA ALA A 152 1.20 20.48 -5.05
C ALA A 152 1.56 20.55 -6.55
N PHE A 153 1.03 19.62 -7.34
CA PHE A 153 1.22 19.56 -8.79
C PHE A 153 0.62 20.77 -9.51
N SER A 154 -0.62 21.15 -9.17
CA SER A 154 -1.28 22.31 -9.80
C SER A 154 -0.64 23.66 -9.48
N LEU A 155 0.04 23.77 -8.33
CA LEU A 155 0.73 24.98 -7.90
C LEU A 155 2.19 25.06 -8.37
N THR A 156 2.78 23.93 -8.74
CA THR A 156 4.23 23.87 -9.07
C THR A 156 4.49 23.09 -10.36
N SER A 157 4.90 21.84 -10.22
CA SER A 157 5.25 20.91 -11.30
C SER A 157 5.35 19.49 -10.69
N TRP A 158 5.60 18.47 -11.51
CA TRP A 158 5.88 17.13 -10.99
C TRP A 158 7.14 17.10 -10.10
N GLN A 159 8.19 17.89 -10.42
CA GLN A 159 9.37 18.03 -9.56
C GLN A 159 9.02 18.67 -8.21
N GLY A 160 8.17 19.70 -8.23
CA GLY A 160 7.68 20.35 -7.01
C GLY A 160 6.88 19.41 -6.12
N THR A 161 6.12 18.48 -6.71
CA THR A 161 5.43 17.44 -5.96
C THR A 161 6.43 16.56 -5.19
N PHE A 162 7.52 16.11 -5.83
CA PHE A 162 8.59 15.38 -5.13
C PHE A 162 9.32 16.22 -4.11
N ALA A 163 9.51 17.57 -4.36
CA ALA A 163 10.11 18.48 -3.40
C ALA A 163 9.32 18.53 -2.09
N VAL A 164 8.00 18.64 -2.15
CA VAL A 164 7.13 18.62 -0.96
C VAL A 164 7.33 17.35 -0.16
N LEU A 165 7.38 16.19 -0.83
CA LEU A 165 7.62 14.89 -0.19
C LEU A 165 9.03 14.84 0.46
N GLY A 166 10.04 15.38 -0.20
CA GLY A 166 11.41 15.49 0.31
C GLY A 166 11.52 16.40 1.54
N ILE A 167 10.86 17.55 1.52
CA ILE A 167 10.82 18.48 2.66
C ILE A 167 10.14 17.83 3.87
N TRP A 168 9.03 17.13 3.66
CA TRP A 168 8.37 16.40 4.72
C TRP A 168 9.29 15.31 5.33
N ALA A 169 9.99 14.55 4.50
CA ALA A 169 10.96 13.54 4.94
C ALA A 169 12.14 14.16 5.72
N LEU A 170 12.66 15.32 5.30
CA LEU A 170 13.68 16.08 6.02
C LEU A 170 13.18 16.53 7.41
N GLY A 171 11.95 17.00 7.49
CA GLY A 171 11.32 17.34 8.76
C GLY A 171 11.25 16.15 9.70
N LEU A 172 10.82 14.98 9.20
CA LEU A 172 10.80 13.73 9.98
C LEU A 172 12.20 13.28 10.38
N LEU A 173 13.19 13.36 9.50
CA LEU A 173 14.59 13.06 9.83
C LEU A 173 15.09 13.93 10.99
N ALA A 174 14.80 15.23 10.97
CA ALA A 174 15.20 16.16 12.02
C ALA A 174 14.52 15.83 13.37
N VAL A 175 13.25 15.46 13.35
CA VAL A 175 12.49 15.11 14.56
C VAL A 175 12.90 13.74 15.09
N CYS A 176 13.10 12.74 14.23
CA CYS A 176 13.46 11.37 14.61
C CYS A 176 14.88 11.28 15.19
N ARG A 177 15.79 12.22 14.87
CA ARG A 177 17.12 12.32 15.53
C ARG A 177 17.03 12.48 17.05
N ARG A 178 15.93 13.07 17.55
CA ARG A 178 15.70 13.30 18.97
C ARG A 178 14.86 12.21 19.63
N MET A 179 14.49 11.17 18.91
CA MET A 179 13.78 10.03 19.47
C MET A 179 14.75 9.14 20.26
N PRO A 180 14.37 8.67 21.45
CA PRO A 180 15.15 7.65 22.16
C PRO A 180 15.07 6.31 21.43
N GLU A 181 16.10 5.47 21.62
CA GLU A 181 16.04 4.07 21.20
C GLU A 181 14.98 3.33 22.04
N SER A 182 14.10 2.56 21.37
CA SER A 182 13.04 1.82 22.04
C SER A 182 13.40 0.37 22.34
N LEU A 183 14.33 -0.22 21.58
CA LEU A 183 14.77 -1.59 21.73
C LEU A 183 16.02 -1.69 22.61
N ALA A 184 15.88 -2.25 23.81
CA ALA A 184 17.02 -2.44 24.72
C ALA A 184 18.07 -3.36 24.10
N GLU A 185 19.35 -3.13 24.39
CA GLU A 185 20.46 -3.91 23.79
C GLU A 185 20.36 -5.41 24.07
N LYS A 186 19.87 -5.78 25.24
CA LYS A 186 19.66 -7.18 25.65
C LYS A 186 18.58 -7.89 24.83
N ASP A 187 17.63 -7.15 24.26
CA ASP A 187 16.49 -7.68 23.51
C ASP A 187 16.76 -7.69 21.99
N ARG A 188 17.95 -7.22 21.58
CA ARG A 188 18.36 -7.22 20.17
C ARG A 188 18.64 -8.62 19.65
N LEU A 189 18.37 -8.82 18.38
CA LEU A 189 18.63 -10.07 17.67
C LEU A 189 20.13 -10.41 17.68
N GLN A 190 20.49 -11.54 18.31
CA GLN A 190 21.89 -11.99 18.40
C GLN A 190 22.38 -12.75 17.16
N MET A 191 21.43 -13.27 16.35
CA MET A 191 21.78 -14.03 15.16
C MET A 191 21.99 -13.13 13.92
N PRO A 192 22.70 -13.62 12.87
CA PRO A 192 22.80 -12.93 11.59
C PRO A 192 21.43 -12.73 10.95
N VAL A 193 21.16 -11.54 10.38
CA VAL A 193 19.89 -11.15 9.75
C VAL A 193 19.43 -12.18 8.70
N TRP A 194 20.34 -12.72 7.89
CA TRP A 194 20.02 -13.70 6.85
C TRP A 194 19.44 -15.02 7.39
N LYS A 195 19.78 -15.42 8.62
CA LYS A 195 19.18 -16.62 9.26
C LYS A 195 17.70 -16.43 9.58
N THR A 196 17.26 -15.22 9.78
CA THR A 196 15.84 -14.91 10.05
C THR A 196 14.95 -15.30 8.86
N PHE A 197 15.47 -15.29 7.64
CA PHE A 197 14.69 -15.70 6.46
C PHE A 197 14.27 -17.17 6.48
N ARG A 198 14.97 -18.03 7.23
CA ARG A 198 14.52 -19.43 7.42
C ARG A 198 13.19 -19.52 8.18
N CYS A 199 12.90 -18.55 9.03
CA CYS A 199 11.63 -18.51 9.77
C CYS A 199 10.42 -18.10 8.89
N TYR A 200 10.66 -17.67 7.64
CA TYR A 200 9.57 -17.41 6.69
C TYR A 200 8.96 -18.71 6.14
N VAL A 201 9.75 -19.80 6.04
CA VAL A 201 9.31 -21.08 5.47
C VAL A 201 8.08 -21.65 6.20
N PRO A 202 8.06 -21.78 7.54
CA PRO A 202 6.88 -22.30 8.23
C PRO A 202 5.62 -21.48 8.02
N VAL A 203 5.77 -20.15 7.84
CA VAL A 203 4.63 -19.25 7.63
C VAL A 203 4.07 -19.40 6.21
N VAL A 204 4.92 -19.45 5.17
CA VAL A 204 4.45 -19.58 3.77
C VAL A 204 3.97 -20.98 3.43
N THR A 205 4.38 -22.00 4.19
CA THR A 205 3.87 -23.37 4.02
C THR A 205 2.55 -23.63 4.78
N ASN A 206 2.12 -22.70 5.63
CA ASN A 206 0.80 -22.78 6.27
C ASN A 206 -0.30 -22.45 5.26
N GLY A 207 -1.03 -23.45 4.78
CA GLY A 207 -2.06 -23.30 3.74
C GLY A 207 -3.19 -22.35 4.14
N LYS A 208 -3.64 -22.37 5.41
CA LYS A 208 -4.66 -21.44 5.92
C LYS A 208 -4.21 -19.99 5.82
N TYR A 209 -2.98 -19.72 6.27
CA TYR A 209 -2.35 -18.42 6.20
C TYR A 209 -2.19 -17.95 4.75
N LEU A 210 -1.61 -18.82 3.91
CA LEU A 210 -1.27 -18.48 2.54
C LEU A 210 -2.52 -18.11 1.71
N VAL A 211 -3.60 -18.89 1.82
CA VAL A 211 -4.85 -18.64 1.07
C VAL A 211 -5.46 -17.29 1.45
N MET A 212 -5.51 -16.94 2.73
CA MET A 212 -6.06 -15.65 3.18
C MET A 212 -5.14 -14.48 2.80
N ASN A 213 -3.82 -14.67 2.88
CA ASN A 213 -2.87 -13.64 2.45
C ASN A 213 -2.92 -13.43 0.93
N LEU A 214 -3.02 -14.49 0.13
CA LEU A 214 -3.20 -14.36 -1.32
C LEU A 214 -4.54 -13.72 -1.68
N LEU A 215 -5.63 -14.06 -0.97
CA LEU A 215 -6.95 -13.44 -1.19
C LEU A 215 -6.88 -11.91 -1.06
N GLN A 216 -6.30 -11.40 0.05
CA GLN A 216 -6.14 -9.96 0.22
C GLN A 216 -5.13 -9.36 -0.78
N SER A 217 -4.09 -10.10 -1.15
CA SER A 217 -3.05 -9.62 -2.05
C SER A 217 -3.56 -9.46 -3.49
N PHE A 218 -4.36 -10.41 -3.99
CA PHE A 218 -4.99 -10.29 -5.30
C PHE A 218 -6.12 -9.26 -5.32
N SER A 219 -6.85 -9.08 -4.22
CA SER A 219 -7.79 -7.96 -4.06
C SER A 219 -7.07 -6.61 -4.12
N ALA A 220 -5.91 -6.49 -3.45
CA ALA A 220 -5.06 -5.30 -3.55
C ALA A 220 -4.46 -5.12 -4.95
N ALA A 221 -4.12 -6.20 -5.65
CA ALA A 221 -3.66 -6.13 -7.04
C ALA A 221 -4.76 -5.61 -7.99
N ALA A 222 -6.02 -6.01 -7.79
CA ALA A 222 -7.15 -5.42 -8.52
C ALA A 222 -7.30 -3.92 -8.25
N LEU A 223 -7.16 -3.51 -6.98
CA LEU A 223 -7.13 -2.10 -6.60
C LEU A 223 -6.00 -1.34 -7.30
N ILE A 224 -4.79 -1.92 -7.35
CA ILE A 224 -3.63 -1.28 -7.94
C ILE A 224 -3.74 -1.22 -9.47
N ALA A 225 -4.39 -2.21 -10.12
CA ALA A 225 -4.73 -2.11 -11.53
C ALA A 225 -5.58 -0.86 -11.80
N TYR A 226 -6.60 -0.61 -10.99
CA TYR A 226 -7.38 0.62 -11.05
C TYR A 226 -6.51 1.86 -10.75
N ILE A 227 -5.76 1.88 -9.66
CA ILE A 227 -4.94 3.03 -9.23
C ILE A 227 -3.96 3.45 -10.33
N SER A 228 -3.25 2.50 -10.94
CA SER A 228 -2.22 2.78 -11.94
C SER A 228 -2.79 3.31 -13.26
N ALA A 229 -4.00 2.89 -13.64
CA ALA A 229 -4.68 3.33 -14.86
C ALA A 229 -5.53 4.59 -14.63
N SER A 230 -6.02 4.82 -13.41
CA SER A 230 -6.99 5.88 -13.10
C SER A 230 -6.54 7.30 -13.51
N PRO A 231 -5.26 7.75 -13.35
CA PRO A 231 -4.86 9.09 -13.78
C PRO A 231 -5.05 9.31 -15.28
N PHE A 232 -4.77 8.28 -16.06
CA PHE A 232 -4.92 8.34 -17.53
C PHE A 232 -6.38 8.26 -17.93
N ILE A 233 -7.16 7.36 -17.34
CA ILE A 233 -8.59 7.21 -17.66
C ILE A 233 -9.36 8.48 -17.27
N PHE A 234 -9.13 9.01 -16.07
CA PHE A 234 -9.84 10.19 -15.59
C PHE A 234 -9.43 11.46 -16.33
N GLN A 235 -8.12 11.65 -16.56
CA GLN A 235 -7.61 12.89 -17.18
C GLN A 235 -7.66 12.85 -18.72
N GLN A 236 -7.31 11.73 -19.36
CA GLN A 236 -7.24 11.65 -20.83
C GLN A 236 -8.51 11.16 -21.49
N HIS A 237 -9.22 10.17 -20.89
CA HIS A 237 -10.46 9.63 -21.46
C HIS A 237 -11.67 10.47 -21.04
N PHE A 238 -11.82 10.81 -19.74
CA PHE A 238 -12.94 11.63 -19.25
C PHE A 238 -12.65 13.14 -19.21
N GLY A 239 -11.43 13.59 -19.52
CA GLY A 239 -11.05 15.00 -19.62
C GLY A 239 -10.98 15.77 -18.29
N LEU A 240 -10.84 15.10 -17.14
CA LEU A 240 -10.74 15.75 -15.85
C LEU A 240 -9.38 16.43 -15.67
N THR A 241 -9.36 17.57 -14.96
CA THR A 241 -8.10 18.17 -14.52
C THR A 241 -7.41 17.33 -13.44
N PRO A 242 -6.08 17.47 -13.23
CA PRO A 242 -5.36 16.75 -12.18
C PRO A 242 -5.97 16.94 -10.78
N LEU A 243 -6.50 18.13 -10.48
CA LEU A 243 -7.16 18.41 -9.22
C LEU A 243 -8.52 17.70 -9.11
N GLN A 244 -9.34 17.74 -10.18
CA GLN A 244 -10.62 17.02 -10.24
C GLN A 244 -10.40 15.52 -10.08
N TYR A 245 -9.41 14.95 -10.80
CA TYR A 245 -9.00 13.56 -10.62
C TYR A 245 -8.70 13.26 -9.13
N SER A 246 -7.90 14.10 -8.48
CA SER A 246 -7.51 13.89 -7.08
C SER A 246 -8.70 13.90 -6.12
N ILE A 247 -9.68 14.78 -6.35
CA ILE A 247 -10.93 14.86 -5.55
C ILE A 247 -11.78 13.61 -5.76
N CYS A 248 -11.98 13.17 -7.01
CA CYS A 248 -12.70 11.94 -7.32
C CYS A 248 -12.03 10.72 -6.70
N PHE A 249 -10.70 10.62 -6.85
CA PHE A 249 -9.91 9.52 -6.25
C PHE A 249 -10.06 9.49 -4.72
N ALA A 250 -10.05 10.65 -4.06
CA ALA A 250 -10.28 10.74 -2.62
C ALA A 250 -11.71 10.29 -2.23
N GLY A 251 -12.71 10.66 -3.03
CA GLY A 251 -14.09 10.16 -2.89
C GLY A 251 -14.16 8.65 -3.02
N ASN A 252 -13.48 8.09 -4.00
CA ASN A 252 -13.40 6.65 -4.24
C ASN A 252 -12.73 5.89 -3.08
N ALA A 253 -11.70 6.47 -2.46
CA ALA A 253 -11.05 5.90 -1.29
C ALA A 253 -11.99 5.80 -0.07
N LEU A 254 -13.06 6.62 0.02
CA LEU A 254 -14.10 6.46 1.03
C LEU A 254 -14.82 5.11 0.90
N GLY A 255 -14.99 4.60 -0.32
CA GLY A 255 -15.55 3.26 -0.55
C GLY A 255 -14.76 2.18 0.19
N LEU A 256 -13.41 2.22 0.11
CA LEU A 256 -12.51 1.32 0.84
C LEU A 256 -12.68 1.45 2.36
N VAL A 257 -12.72 2.67 2.87
CA VAL A 257 -12.87 2.96 4.32
C VAL A 257 -14.22 2.47 4.84
N VAL A 258 -15.29 2.73 4.12
CA VAL A 258 -16.63 2.26 4.49
C VAL A 258 -16.71 0.74 4.46
N GLY A 259 -16.16 0.09 3.42
CA GLY A 259 -16.10 -1.37 3.31
C GLY A 259 -15.37 -2.00 4.49
N SER A 260 -14.19 -1.49 4.84
CA SER A 260 -13.42 -2.00 5.98
C SER A 260 -14.14 -1.76 7.33
N SER A 261 -14.83 -0.63 7.47
CA SER A 261 -15.58 -0.30 8.68
C SER A 261 -16.84 -1.17 8.87
N VAL A 262 -17.53 -1.51 7.78
CA VAL A 262 -18.71 -2.38 7.81
C VAL A 262 -18.32 -3.80 8.24
N VAL A 263 -17.25 -4.33 7.68
CA VAL A 263 -16.80 -5.70 7.99
C VAL A 263 -16.37 -5.86 9.44
N MET A 264 -15.83 -4.82 10.06
CA MET A 264 -15.44 -4.86 11.48
C MET A 264 -16.64 -5.02 12.45
N LYS A 265 -17.87 -4.74 12.00
CA LYS A 265 -19.10 -4.96 12.76
C LYS A 265 -19.63 -6.39 12.64
N ILE A 266 -19.08 -7.20 11.75
CA ILE A 266 -19.52 -8.58 11.53
C ILE A 266 -18.88 -9.50 12.58
N ARG A 267 -19.71 -10.22 13.36
CA ARG A 267 -19.24 -11.09 14.45
C ARG A 267 -18.32 -12.22 13.97
N ARG A 268 -18.61 -12.82 12.81
CA ARG A 268 -17.79 -13.89 12.22
C ARG A 268 -17.22 -13.41 10.89
N LEU A 269 -15.94 -13.03 10.88
CA LEU A 269 -15.29 -12.52 9.67
C LEU A 269 -15.27 -13.52 8.51
N SER A 270 -15.22 -14.82 8.81
CA SER A 270 -15.31 -15.88 7.78
C SER A 270 -16.63 -15.85 7.02
N SER A 271 -17.74 -15.39 7.62
CA SER A 271 -19.02 -15.25 6.93
C SER A 271 -19.09 -14.06 5.98
N ALA A 272 -18.17 -13.09 6.09
CA ALA A 272 -18.07 -11.97 5.14
C ALA A 272 -17.32 -12.36 3.86
N THR A 273 -16.43 -13.37 3.92
CA THR A 273 -15.56 -13.75 2.80
C THR A 273 -16.32 -14.06 1.51
N PRO A 274 -17.45 -14.82 1.49
CA PRO A 274 -18.22 -15.07 0.27
C PRO A 274 -18.78 -13.78 -0.33
N TRP A 275 -19.39 -12.94 0.51
CA TRP A 275 -20.04 -11.71 0.04
C TRP A 275 -19.04 -10.72 -0.60
N CYS A 276 -17.89 -10.53 0.03
CA CYS A 276 -16.90 -9.60 -0.51
C CYS A 276 -16.18 -10.18 -1.75
N SER A 277 -15.94 -11.50 -1.82
CA SER A 277 -15.27 -12.12 -2.98
C SER A 277 -16.20 -12.18 -4.21
N VAL A 278 -17.47 -12.57 -4.02
CA VAL A 278 -18.48 -12.55 -5.09
C VAL A 278 -18.78 -11.11 -5.49
N GLY A 279 -18.94 -10.21 -4.51
CA GLY A 279 -19.15 -8.79 -4.76
C GLY A 279 -18.05 -8.17 -5.59
N LEU A 280 -16.77 -8.45 -5.30
CA LEU A 280 -15.64 -7.98 -6.09
C LEU A 280 -15.70 -8.47 -7.54
N PHE A 281 -16.05 -9.74 -7.76
CA PHE A 281 -16.18 -10.30 -9.10
C PHE A 281 -17.33 -9.62 -9.88
N VAL A 282 -18.51 -9.52 -9.28
CA VAL A 282 -19.69 -8.93 -9.93
C VAL A 282 -19.46 -7.44 -10.26
N THR A 283 -18.94 -6.67 -9.30
CA THR A 283 -18.69 -5.23 -9.49
C THR A 283 -17.53 -4.99 -10.44
N GLY A 284 -16.49 -5.82 -10.45
CA GLY A 284 -15.41 -5.78 -11.43
C GLY A 284 -15.90 -6.07 -12.84
N LEU A 285 -16.82 -7.02 -13.00
CA LEU A 285 -17.46 -7.30 -14.29
C LEU A 285 -18.32 -6.11 -14.77
N LEU A 286 -19.15 -5.56 -13.89
CA LEU A 286 -19.97 -4.38 -14.20
C LEU A 286 -19.12 -3.16 -14.58
N MET A 287 -18.01 -2.92 -13.86
CA MET A 287 -17.06 -1.85 -14.19
C MET A 287 -16.44 -2.07 -15.58
N SER A 288 -16.10 -3.31 -15.91
CA SER A 288 -15.55 -3.63 -17.25
C SER A 288 -16.57 -3.36 -18.35
N VAL A 289 -17.82 -3.77 -18.14
CA VAL A 289 -18.93 -3.48 -19.08
C VAL A 289 -19.16 -1.97 -19.21
N ALA A 290 -19.15 -1.23 -18.10
CA ALA A 290 -19.34 0.21 -18.10
C ALA A 290 -18.30 0.94 -18.96
N LEU A 291 -17.03 0.56 -18.85
CA LEU A 291 -15.95 1.16 -19.64
C LEU A 291 -15.95 0.69 -21.11
N TRP A 292 -16.29 -0.57 -21.39
CA TRP A 292 -16.33 -1.09 -22.75
C TRP A 292 -17.51 -0.55 -23.58
N LEU A 293 -18.61 -0.18 -22.88
CA LEU A 293 -19.77 0.45 -23.48
C LEU A 293 -19.71 2.00 -23.42
N GLU A 294 -18.55 2.54 -23.03
CA GLU A 294 -18.30 4.01 -22.94
C GLU A 294 -19.36 4.76 -22.14
N TRP A 295 -19.74 4.20 -20.97
CA TRP A 295 -20.69 4.84 -20.10
C TRP A 295 -20.19 6.21 -19.63
N PRO A 296 -21.11 7.18 -19.41
CA PRO A 296 -20.77 8.48 -18.85
C PRO A 296 -20.02 8.32 -17.51
N PHE A 297 -19.13 9.26 -17.22
CA PHE A 297 -18.29 9.26 -16.01
C PHE A 297 -19.06 8.95 -14.71
N VAL A 298 -20.26 9.56 -14.53
CA VAL A 298 -21.06 9.36 -13.32
C VAL A 298 -21.53 7.91 -13.16
N LEU A 299 -21.92 7.24 -14.24
CA LEU A 299 -22.35 5.83 -14.19
C LEU A 299 -21.15 4.89 -13.95
N PHE A 300 -20.00 5.21 -14.52
CA PHE A 300 -18.77 4.50 -14.23
C PHE A 300 -18.40 4.59 -12.74
N GLU A 301 -18.44 5.78 -12.12
CA GLU A 301 -18.20 5.99 -10.70
C GLU A 301 -19.19 5.23 -9.79
N LEU A 302 -20.46 5.17 -10.15
CA LEU A 302 -21.48 4.42 -9.43
C LEU A 302 -21.21 2.92 -9.36
N VAL A 303 -20.46 2.38 -10.31
CA VAL A 303 -20.03 0.96 -10.31
C VAL A 303 -18.67 0.78 -9.65
N LEU A 304 -17.77 1.75 -9.80
CA LEU A 304 -16.43 1.73 -9.22
C LEU A 304 -16.47 1.74 -7.68
N ILE A 305 -17.30 2.59 -7.08
CA ILE A 305 -17.39 2.71 -5.61
C ILE A 305 -17.78 1.38 -4.94
N PRO A 306 -18.81 0.61 -5.40
CA PRO A 306 -19.08 -0.74 -4.89
C PRO A 306 -17.93 -1.73 -5.04
N MET A 307 -17.14 -1.65 -6.13
CA MET A 307 -15.95 -2.49 -6.30
C MET A 307 -14.92 -2.19 -5.20
N LEU A 308 -14.63 -0.92 -4.98
CA LEU A 308 -13.70 -0.47 -3.94
C LEU A 308 -14.21 -0.81 -2.53
N PHE A 309 -15.52 -0.73 -2.30
CA PHE A 309 -16.13 -1.20 -1.05
C PHE A 309 -15.84 -2.70 -0.80
N CYS A 310 -15.98 -3.55 -1.81
CA CYS A 310 -15.66 -4.98 -1.69
C CYS A 310 -14.17 -5.22 -1.40
N VAL A 311 -13.26 -4.49 -2.06
CA VAL A 311 -11.82 -4.52 -1.76
C VAL A 311 -11.56 -4.11 -0.31
N GLY A 312 -12.22 -3.03 0.15
CA GLY A 312 -12.14 -2.55 1.52
C GLY A 312 -12.58 -3.60 2.55
N MET A 313 -13.57 -4.42 2.23
CA MET A 313 -14.01 -5.53 3.09
C MET A 313 -12.99 -6.68 3.11
N ILE A 314 -12.42 -7.06 1.97
CA ILE A 314 -11.49 -8.21 1.85
C ILE A 314 -10.24 -7.98 2.69
N THR A 315 -9.69 -6.78 2.73
CA THR A 315 -8.42 -6.47 3.38
C THR A 315 -8.40 -6.85 4.87
N PRO A 316 -9.30 -6.34 5.74
CA PRO A 316 -9.29 -6.72 7.15
C PRO A 316 -9.69 -8.18 7.39
N VAL A 317 -10.55 -8.76 6.55
CA VAL A 317 -10.90 -10.19 6.60
C VAL A 317 -9.65 -11.03 6.37
N GLY A 318 -8.95 -10.81 5.26
CA GLY A 318 -7.75 -11.55 4.88
C GLY A 318 -6.65 -11.44 5.94
N ILE A 319 -6.36 -10.21 6.42
CA ILE A 319 -5.34 -9.98 7.46
C ILE A 319 -5.69 -10.74 8.74
N THR A 320 -6.92 -10.60 9.23
CA THR A 320 -7.31 -11.18 10.52
C THR A 320 -7.33 -12.71 10.46
N LEU A 321 -7.94 -13.30 9.42
CA LEU A 321 -8.01 -14.74 9.29
C LEU A 321 -6.64 -15.38 9.04
N ALA A 322 -5.75 -14.70 8.29
CA ALA A 322 -4.38 -15.13 8.11
C ALA A 322 -3.61 -15.10 9.43
N LEU A 323 -3.64 -14.01 10.19
CA LEU A 323 -2.92 -13.89 11.46
C LEU A 323 -3.43 -14.87 12.53
N ASN A 324 -4.73 -15.16 12.55
CA ASN A 324 -5.31 -16.14 13.46
C ASN A 324 -4.90 -17.58 13.13
N SER A 325 -4.46 -17.85 11.90
CA SER A 325 -3.99 -19.19 11.50
C SER A 325 -2.51 -19.45 11.85
N VAL A 326 -1.80 -18.47 12.41
CA VAL A 326 -0.37 -18.57 12.78
C VAL A 326 -0.21 -18.29 14.26
N THR A 327 0.34 -19.25 15.00
CA THR A 327 0.62 -19.12 16.44
C THR A 327 2.03 -18.61 16.69
N GLU A 328 3.01 -19.09 15.92
CA GLU A 328 4.41 -18.70 15.99
C GLU A 328 4.79 -17.74 14.84
N HIS A 329 5.85 -16.97 15.01
CA HIS A 329 6.38 -16.06 13.98
C HIS A 329 5.37 -15.00 13.47
N ARG A 330 4.46 -14.51 14.32
CA ARG A 330 3.45 -13.50 13.95
C ARG A 330 4.03 -12.21 13.35
N GLY A 331 5.23 -11.81 13.76
CA GLY A 331 5.93 -10.66 13.16
C GLY A 331 6.28 -10.88 11.69
N ILE A 332 6.76 -12.09 11.36
CA ILE A 332 7.05 -12.50 9.98
C ILE A 332 5.77 -12.59 9.15
N ALA A 333 4.72 -13.18 9.72
CA ALA A 333 3.41 -13.21 9.07
C ALA A 333 2.89 -11.81 8.77
N SER A 334 3.02 -10.87 9.71
CA SER A 334 2.63 -9.47 9.48
C SER A 334 3.48 -8.78 8.41
N ALA A 335 4.78 -9.07 8.31
CA ALA A 335 5.64 -8.54 7.26
C ALA A 335 5.22 -9.04 5.87
N LEU A 336 4.89 -10.33 5.74
CA LEU A 336 4.39 -10.92 4.49
C LEU A 336 3.01 -10.37 4.10
N LEU A 337 2.12 -10.14 5.07
CA LEU A 337 0.81 -9.50 4.83
C LEU A 337 0.94 -8.08 4.31
N GLY A 338 2.00 -7.38 4.67
CA GLY A 338 2.30 -6.07 4.12
C GLY A 338 3.02 -6.13 2.77
N ALA A 339 3.95 -7.07 2.58
CA ALA A 339 4.80 -7.14 1.40
C ALA A 339 4.09 -7.71 0.16
N LEU A 340 3.30 -8.80 0.29
CA LEU A 340 2.68 -9.48 -0.85
C LEU A 340 1.70 -8.60 -1.64
N PRO A 341 0.84 -7.77 -1.02
CA PRO A 341 -0.01 -6.83 -1.78
C PRO A 341 0.79 -5.89 -2.67
N PHE A 342 1.90 -5.35 -2.16
CA PHE A 342 2.78 -4.48 -2.95
C PHE A 342 3.54 -5.25 -4.04
N LEU A 343 3.92 -6.50 -3.78
CA LEU A 343 4.56 -7.36 -4.78
C LEU A 343 3.61 -7.64 -5.96
N PHE A 344 2.40 -8.14 -5.69
CA PHE A 344 1.42 -8.44 -6.74
C PHE A 344 0.91 -7.17 -7.43
N GLY A 345 0.68 -6.11 -6.68
CA GLY A 345 0.32 -4.81 -7.24
C GLY A 345 1.41 -4.25 -8.14
N GLY A 346 2.68 -4.36 -7.73
CA GLY A 346 3.83 -3.95 -8.54
C GLY A 346 3.97 -4.74 -9.85
N ILE A 347 3.57 -6.02 -9.87
CA ILE A 347 3.53 -6.82 -11.11
C ILE A 347 2.38 -6.37 -12.03
N VAL A 348 1.21 -6.09 -11.46
CA VAL A 348 0.00 -5.75 -12.22
C VAL A 348 0.07 -4.33 -12.78
N ALA A 349 0.64 -3.37 -12.07
CA ALA A 349 0.66 -1.96 -12.45
C ALA A 349 1.15 -1.70 -13.89
N PRO A 350 2.32 -2.18 -14.36
CA PRO A 350 2.80 -1.88 -15.70
C PRO A 350 2.00 -2.62 -16.79
N LEU A 351 1.34 -3.72 -16.43
CA LEU A 351 0.51 -4.48 -17.36
C LEU A 351 -0.74 -3.71 -17.77
N THR A 352 -1.22 -2.77 -16.95
CA THR A 352 -2.38 -1.93 -17.30
C THR A 352 -2.08 -0.96 -18.42
N GLY A 353 -0.81 -0.61 -18.65
CA GLY A 353 -0.38 0.28 -19.75
C GLY A 353 -0.01 -0.44 -21.05
N LEU A 354 -0.19 -1.76 -21.15
CA LEU A 354 0.09 -2.52 -22.35
C LEU A 354 -1.11 -2.48 -23.31
N GLY A 355 -0.92 -1.86 -24.49
CA GLY A 355 -1.99 -1.71 -25.47
C GLY A 355 -3.07 -0.73 -25.04
N ASP A 356 -4.33 -1.11 -25.18
CA ASP A 356 -5.47 -0.30 -24.74
C ASP A 356 -5.59 -0.36 -23.21
N MET A 357 -5.44 0.78 -22.56
CA MET A 357 -5.38 0.87 -21.09
C MET A 357 -6.68 0.43 -20.40
N ILE A 358 -7.83 0.76 -20.99
CA ILE A 358 -9.14 0.39 -20.43
C ILE A 358 -9.30 -1.12 -20.48
N ARG A 359 -9.00 -1.73 -21.63
CA ARG A 359 -9.09 -3.20 -21.79
C ARG A 359 -8.10 -3.92 -20.89
N SER A 360 -6.86 -3.45 -20.82
CA SER A 360 -5.82 -4.07 -19.98
C SER A 360 -6.18 -3.98 -18.50
N MET A 361 -6.60 -2.81 -18.02
CA MET A 361 -7.02 -2.61 -16.63
C MET A 361 -8.22 -3.50 -16.27
N THR A 362 -9.27 -3.49 -17.09
CA THR A 362 -10.48 -4.27 -16.83
C THR A 362 -10.22 -5.77 -16.86
N THR A 363 -9.40 -6.25 -17.79
CA THR A 363 -8.98 -7.66 -17.85
C THR A 363 -8.22 -8.06 -16.60
N LEU A 364 -7.29 -7.23 -16.12
CA LEU A 364 -6.52 -7.51 -14.90
C LEU A 364 -7.38 -7.49 -13.64
N VAL A 365 -8.33 -6.54 -13.54
CA VAL A 365 -9.30 -6.52 -12.43
C VAL A 365 -10.16 -7.78 -12.43
N LEU A 366 -10.67 -8.20 -13.58
CA LEU A 366 -11.43 -9.45 -13.72
C LEU A 366 -10.59 -10.67 -13.34
N LEU A 367 -9.36 -10.77 -13.86
CA LEU A 367 -8.47 -11.88 -13.54
C LEU A 367 -8.20 -11.97 -12.03
N CYS A 368 -7.87 -10.85 -11.39
CA CYS A 368 -7.65 -10.80 -9.95
C CYS A 368 -8.92 -11.18 -9.16
N SER A 369 -10.10 -10.73 -9.60
CA SER A 369 -11.36 -11.06 -8.94
C SER A 369 -11.75 -12.54 -9.08
N VAL A 370 -11.48 -13.16 -10.24
CA VAL A 370 -11.66 -14.61 -10.45
C VAL A 370 -10.71 -15.40 -9.54
N ILE A 371 -9.44 -14.97 -9.41
CA ILE A 371 -8.48 -15.58 -8.49
C ILE A 371 -8.98 -15.45 -7.04
N CYS A 372 -9.48 -14.28 -6.64
CA CYS A 372 -10.07 -14.07 -5.31
C CYS A 372 -11.24 -15.02 -5.05
N LEU A 373 -12.12 -15.21 -6.03
CA LEU A 373 -13.24 -16.14 -5.93
C LEU A 373 -12.74 -17.61 -5.80
N GLY A 374 -11.73 -18.00 -6.58
CA GLY A 374 -11.09 -19.33 -6.47
C GLY A 374 -10.44 -19.54 -5.10
N LEU A 375 -9.73 -18.55 -4.57
CA LEU A 375 -9.12 -18.59 -3.24
C LEU A 375 -10.18 -18.67 -2.13
N TYR A 376 -11.30 -17.95 -2.27
CA TYR A 376 -12.45 -18.11 -1.37
C TYR A 376 -12.98 -19.54 -1.41
N LEU A 377 -13.18 -20.15 -2.58
CA LEU A 377 -13.65 -21.54 -2.70
C LEU A 377 -12.64 -22.52 -2.07
N CYS A 378 -11.35 -22.30 -2.27
CA CYS A 378 -10.29 -23.07 -1.58
C CYS A 378 -10.37 -22.92 -0.06
N SER A 379 -10.67 -21.72 0.44
CA SER A 379 -10.73 -21.44 1.88
C SER A 379 -11.82 -22.23 2.60
N ARG A 380 -12.88 -22.62 1.90
CA ARG A 380 -13.98 -23.45 2.46
C ARG A 380 -13.54 -24.82 2.97
N ARG A 381 -12.33 -25.28 2.62
CA ARG A 381 -11.74 -26.54 3.10
C ARG A 381 -11.26 -26.46 4.55
N TRP A 382 -11.14 -25.25 5.10
CA TRP A 382 -10.64 -25.02 6.45
C TRP A 382 -11.66 -24.31 7.32
N ASP A 383 -11.68 -24.69 8.58
CA ASP A 383 -12.42 -23.95 9.59
C ASP A 383 -11.57 -22.76 10.08
N TYR A 384 -12.07 -21.54 9.88
CA TYR A 384 -11.50 -20.29 10.39
C TYR A 384 -12.27 -19.76 11.62
N SER A 385 -13.21 -20.54 12.16
CA SER A 385 -14.00 -20.14 13.32
C SER A 385 -13.33 -20.47 14.65
N ALA A 386 -12.34 -21.37 14.64
CA ALA A 386 -11.54 -21.68 15.82
C ALA A 386 -10.41 -20.65 15.99
N PRO A 387 -10.15 -20.22 17.26
CA PRO A 387 -9.03 -19.31 17.57
C PRO A 387 -7.67 -19.96 17.30
#